data_361f9cf46cacc84ef686d414a6a01f1b
#
_entry.id   361f9cf46cacc84ef686d414a6a01f1b
#
_cell.length_a   1.000
_cell.length_b   1.000
_cell.length_c   1.000
_cell.angle_alpha   90.00
_cell.angle_beta   90.00
_cell.angle_gamma   90.00
#
_symmetry.space_group_name_H-M   'P 1'
#
loop_
_entity.id
_entity.type
_entity.pdbx_description
1 polymer ?
#
loop_
_entity_poly.entity_id
_entity_poly.type
_entity_poly.pdbx_seq_one_letter_code
_entity_poly.pdbx_strand_id
1 'polypeptide(L)'
;MANKKTPTRVQKNRKRRKLKLIPVLLLLLVIVMMVTFAFSRKITNIYVSNNKYYSDQEIIELAKISNYPSILSNQPWIIKKRLEKNKLVLSAKVSLKKFSKIYIKIEENRPLFYNSSNLKSVLFDGSEVDEYYDSATLINYVPDTIYSNFVKSLKKVNEEVLNRVSEIKYDPNDVDSERFLFMMDDGNYVYITLNKIENINNYIDIIKNFDSKKGILYLDSGEYFKILDN
;
A
#
# COMPACT_ATOMS: atom_id res chain seq x y z
N MET A 1 -60.32 67.11 -12.12
CA MET A 1 -60.68 65.72 -11.98
C MET A 1 -59.58 64.82 -12.54
N ALA A 2 -58.79 64.16 -11.72
CA ALA A 2 -57.65 63.28 -12.11
C ALA A 2 -58.09 61.86 -12.37
N ASN A 3 -57.95 61.40 -13.61
CA ASN A 3 -58.37 60.10 -14.08
C ASN A 3 -57.34 59.03 -13.62
N LYS A 4 -57.64 58.28 -12.57
CA LYS A 4 -56.83 57.16 -12.09
C LYS A 4 -56.95 55.99 -13.08
N LYS A 5 -55.90 55.78 -13.92
CA LYS A 5 -55.77 54.61 -14.78
C LYS A 5 -55.61 53.33 -13.94
N THR A 6 -56.60 52.49 -13.91
CA THR A 6 -56.54 51.16 -13.33
C THR A 6 -55.50 50.28 -14.08
N PRO A 7 -54.56 49.61 -13.42
CA PRO A 7 -53.56 48.82 -14.09
C PRO A 7 -54.18 47.59 -14.74
N THR A 8 -53.93 47.39 -16.03
CA THR A 8 -54.41 46.25 -16.81
C THR A 8 -53.98 44.90 -16.25
N ARG A 9 -54.84 43.89 -16.42
CA ARG A 9 -54.64 42.51 -15.89
C ARG A 9 -53.25 41.89 -16.27
N VAL A 10 -52.69 42.32 -17.39
CA VAL A 10 -51.34 41.91 -17.89
C VAL A 10 -50.20 42.48 -17.01
N GLN A 11 -50.31 43.70 -16.53
CA GLN A 11 -49.28 44.33 -15.66
C GLN A 11 -49.29 43.70 -14.26
N LYS A 12 -50.46 43.29 -13.73
CA LYS A 12 -50.59 42.62 -12.45
C LYS A 12 -49.99 41.19 -12.44
N ASN A 13 -50.13 40.47 -13.57
CA ASN A 13 -49.52 39.13 -13.72
C ASN A 13 -48.00 39.21 -13.88
N ARG A 14 -47.40 40.21 -14.53
CA ARG A 14 -45.95 40.43 -14.62
C ARG A 14 -45.33 40.75 -13.25
N LYS A 15 -45.96 41.55 -12.43
CA LYS A 15 -45.51 41.83 -11.05
C LYS A 15 -45.58 40.58 -10.17
N ARG A 16 -46.65 39.78 -10.23
CA ARG A 16 -46.78 38.51 -9.47
C ARG A 16 -45.76 37.47 -9.89
N ARG A 17 -45.38 37.35 -11.18
CA ARG A 17 -44.31 36.49 -11.66
C ARG A 17 -42.95 36.93 -11.17
N LYS A 18 -42.62 38.22 -11.20
CA LYS A 18 -41.38 38.77 -10.65
C LYS A 18 -41.28 38.52 -9.15
N LEU A 19 -42.36 38.66 -8.39
CA LEU A 19 -42.38 38.42 -6.95
C LEU A 19 -42.11 36.92 -6.60
N LYS A 20 -42.55 36.00 -7.47
CA LYS A 20 -42.27 34.55 -7.30
C LYS A 20 -40.84 34.14 -7.69
N LEU A 21 -40.16 34.93 -8.54
CA LEU A 21 -38.79 34.70 -8.93
C LEU A 21 -37.76 35.10 -7.86
N ILE A 22 -38.10 36.08 -7.01
CA ILE A 22 -37.20 36.59 -5.96
C ILE A 22 -36.80 35.48 -4.97
N PRO A 23 -37.71 34.68 -4.37
CA PRO A 23 -37.30 33.59 -3.45
C PRO A 23 -36.50 32.52 -4.14
N VAL A 24 -36.75 32.21 -5.44
CA VAL A 24 -35.95 31.25 -6.21
C VAL A 24 -34.53 31.78 -6.43
N LEU A 25 -34.40 33.07 -6.74
CA LEU A 25 -33.07 33.71 -6.91
C LEU A 25 -32.29 33.77 -5.60
N LEU A 26 -32.97 34.06 -4.48
CA LEU A 26 -32.37 34.01 -3.13
C LEU A 26 -31.90 32.60 -2.76
N LEU A 27 -32.73 31.59 -3.04
CA LEU A 27 -32.36 30.18 -2.80
C LEU A 27 -31.11 29.79 -3.62
N LEU A 28 -31.08 30.20 -4.89
CA LEU A 28 -29.93 29.93 -5.78
C LEU A 28 -28.67 30.63 -5.28
N LEU A 29 -28.78 31.88 -4.81
CA LEU A 29 -27.66 32.63 -4.20
C LEU A 29 -27.13 31.94 -2.93
N VAL A 30 -28.03 31.45 -2.07
CA VAL A 30 -27.65 30.67 -0.86
C VAL A 30 -26.93 29.38 -1.24
N ILE A 31 -27.41 28.66 -2.26
CA ILE A 31 -26.77 27.46 -2.75
C ILE A 31 -25.35 27.78 -3.29
N VAL A 32 -25.21 28.82 -4.11
CA VAL A 32 -23.91 29.27 -4.63
C VAL A 32 -22.97 29.63 -3.48
N MET A 33 -23.47 30.34 -2.49
CA MET A 33 -22.69 30.76 -1.31
C MET A 33 -22.28 29.55 -0.46
N MET A 34 -23.15 28.55 -0.29
CA MET A 34 -22.81 27.28 0.37
C MET A 34 -21.74 26.49 -0.41
N VAL A 35 -21.87 26.41 -1.72
CA VAL A 35 -20.92 25.73 -2.59
C VAL A 35 -19.55 26.42 -2.54
N THR A 36 -19.48 27.73 -2.69
CA THR A 36 -18.22 28.50 -2.61
C THR A 36 -17.57 28.33 -1.24
N PHE A 37 -18.35 28.39 -0.15
CA PHE A 37 -17.85 28.17 1.20
C PHE A 37 -17.29 26.74 1.39
N ALA A 38 -17.97 25.72 0.87
CA ALA A 38 -17.51 24.34 0.92
C ALA A 38 -16.19 24.14 0.14
N PHE A 39 -16.06 24.75 -1.06
CA PHE A 39 -14.82 24.72 -1.83
C PHE A 39 -13.66 25.50 -1.20
N SER A 40 -13.96 26.52 -0.40
CA SER A 40 -12.95 27.33 0.30
C SER A 40 -12.28 26.58 1.46
N ARG A 41 -12.88 25.50 1.96
CA ARG A 41 -12.31 24.72 3.07
C ARG A 41 -11.11 23.92 2.61
N LYS A 42 -9.96 24.19 3.22
CA LYS A 42 -8.69 23.51 2.92
C LYS A 42 -8.38 22.45 3.97
N ILE A 43 -7.60 21.47 3.57
CA ILE A 43 -6.92 20.55 4.48
C ILE A 43 -5.97 21.39 5.36
N THR A 44 -5.96 21.17 6.67
CA THR A 44 -5.09 21.91 7.60
C THR A 44 -3.95 21.04 8.13
N ASN A 45 -4.19 19.77 8.33
CA ASN A 45 -3.20 18.82 8.82
C ASN A 45 -3.36 17.48 8.11
N ILE A 46 -2.23 16.83 7.86
CA ILE A 46 -2.17 15.50 7.30
C ILE A 46 -1.36 14.64 8.27
N TYR A 47 -1.90 13.49 8.64
CA TYR A 47 -1.26 12.52 9.51
C TYR A 47 -1.14 11.21 8.73
N VAL A 48 0.09 10.73 8.57
CA VAL A 48 0.40 9.44 7.95
C VAL A 48 0.82 8.46 9.03
N SER A 49 0.52 7.20 8.86
CA SER A 49 0.88 6.16 9.82
C SER A 49 0.97 4.79 9.14
N ASN A 50 1.80 3.92 9.73
CA ASN A 50 2.02 2.55 9.32
C ASN A 50 2.79 2.41 7.99
N ASN A 51 3.47 3.49 7.58
CA ASN A 51 4.43 3.49 6.48
C ASN A 51 5.81 3.07 7.00
N LYS A 52 6.53 2.30 6.20
CA LYS A 52 7.85 1.76 6.51
C LYS A 52 8.84 2.04 5.38
N TYR A 53 8.43 1.79 4.15
CA TYR A 53 9.24 1.98 2.95
C TYR A 53 9.08 3.37 2.34
N TYR A 54 7.90 4.00 2.51
CA TYR A 54 7.65 5.37 2.11
C TYR A 54 7.78 6.33 3.29
N SER A 55 8.36 7.50 3.06
CA SER A 55 8.25 8.64 3.98
C SER A 55 6.84 9.23 3.97
N ASP A 56 6.47 9.95 5.03
CA ASP A 56 5.21 10.69 5.10
C ASP A 56 5.03 11.63 3.91
N GLN A 57 6.13 12.29 3.50
CA GLN A 57 6.12 13.25 2.40
C GLN A 57 5.79 12.58 1.07
N GLU A 58 6.39 11.43 0.77
CA GLU A 58 6.12 10.67 -0.45
C GLU A 58 4.66 10.22 -0.51
N ILE A 59 4.09 9.76 0.62
CA ILE A 59 2.67 9.39 0.69
C ILE A 59 1.75 10.60 0.46
N ILE A 60 2.09 11.77 1.00
CA ILE A 60 1.36 13.02 0.80
C ILE A 60 1.40 13.43 -0.69
N GLU A 61 2.53 13.23 -1.36
CA GLU A 61 2.70 13.50 -2.79
C GLU A 61 1.91 12.52 -3.66
N LEU A 62 1.98 11.23 -3.38
CA LEU A 62 1.17 10.19 -4.04
C LEU A 62 -0.33 10.46 -3.89
N ALA A 63 -0.75 10.95 -2.72
CA ALA A 63 -2.11 11.36 -2.44
C ALA A 63 -2.51 12.65 -3.17
N LYS A 64 -1.54 13.43 -3.71
CA LYS A 64 -1.71 14.74 -4.35
C LYS A 64 -2.35 15.78 -3.44
N ILE A 65 -1.87 15.86 -2.18
CA ILE A 65 -2.37 16.77 -1.15
C ILE A 65 -1.27 17.61 -0.49
N SER A 66 -0.07 17.67 -1.08
CA SER A 66 1.11 18.40 -0.56
C SER A 66 0.84 19.89 -0.31
N ASN A 67 -0.02 20.53 -1.11
CA ASN A 67 -0.31 21.97 -1.01
C ASN A 67 -1.56 22.26 -0.19
N TYR A 68 -1.99 21.35 0.68
CA TYR A 68 -3.18 21.52 1.51
C TYR A 68 -4.41 21.97 0.70
N PRO A 69 -4.82 21.22 -0.32
CA PRO A 69 -5.87 21.64 -1.25
C PRO A 69 -7.25 21.62 -0.59
N SER A 70 -8.28 22.01 -1.37
CA SER A 70 -9.68 21.95 -0.92
C SER A 70 -10.10 20.52 -0.54
N ILE A 71 -10.79 20.41 0.58
CA ILE A 71 -11.34 19.14 1.08
C ILE A 71 -12.38 18.56 0.12
N LEU A 72 -13.18 19.42 -0.50
CA LEU A 72 -14.25 18.96 -1.39
C LEU A 72 -13.71 18.22 -2.61
N SER A 73 -12.58 18.67 -3.17
CA SER A 73 -11.90 18.02 -4.29
C SER A 73 -11.00 16.85 -3.87
N ASN A 74 -10.79 16.67 -2.56
CA ASN A 74 -9.89 15.67 -1.99
C ASN A 74 -10.57 14.89 -0.86
N GLN A 75 -11.73 14.34 -1.20
CA GLN A 75 -12.46 13.46 -0.28
C GLN A 75 -11.65 12.20 0.04
N PRO A 76 -11.83 11.58 1.21
CA PRO A 76 -11.09 10.40 1.64
C PRO A 76 -11.04 9.29 0.59
N TRP A 77 -12.13 9.02 -0.11
CA TRP A 77 -12.18 7.99 -1.16
C TRP A 77 -11.36 8.33 -2.41
N ILE A 78 -11.22 9.63 -2.74
CA ILE A 78 -10.38 10.10 -3.86
C ILE A 78 -8.90 9.91 -3.50
N ILE A 79 -8.52 10.30 -2.28
CA ILE A 79 -7.16 10.14 -1.76
C ILE A 79 -6.80 8.66 -1.72
N LYS A 80 -7.67 7.82 -1.15
CA LYS A 80 -7.51 6.36 -1.13
C LYS A 80 -7.24 5.81 -2.53
N LYS A 81 -8.10 6.15 -3.50
CA LYS A 81 -7.95 5.68 -4.89
C LYS A 81 -6.64 6.12 -5.54
N ARG A 82 -6.10 7.30 -5.18
CA ARG A 82 -4.80 7.76 -5.69
C ARG A 82 -3.66 6.96 -5.10
N LEU A 83 -3.69 6.71 -3.79
CA LEU A 83 -2.68 5.90 -3.10
C LEU A 83 -2.66 4.47 -3.65
N GLU A 84 -3.81 3.80 -3.72
CA GLU A 84 -3.94 2.41 -4.19
C GLU A 84 -3.67 2.21 -5.69
N LYS A 85 -3.39 3.27 -6.44
CA LYS A 85 -2.86 3.16 -7.82
C LYS A 85 -1.36 2.89 -7.86
N ASN A 86 -0.64 3.16 -6.80
CA ASN A 86 0.78 2.83 -6.71
C ASN A 86 0.94 1.37 -6.32
N LYS A 87 1.77 0.63 -7.03
CA LYS A 87 2.00 -0.80 -6.79
C LYS A 87 2.54 -1.10 -5.39
N LEU A 88 3.30 -0.16 -4.80
CA LEU A 88 3.82 -0.30 -3.43
C LEU A 88 2.78 -0.03 -2.34
N VAL A 89 1.54 0.29 -2.70
CA VAL A 89 0.43 0.47 -1.75
C VAL A 89 -0.55 -0.68 -1.92
N LEU A 90 -0.56 -1.59 -0.97
CA LEU A 90 -1.49 -2.72 -0.94
C LEU A 90 -2.90 -2.24 -0.59
N SER A 91 -3.01 -1.40 0.44
CA SER A 91 -4.28 -0.78 0.85
C SER A 91 -4.06 0.55 1.57
N ALA A 92 -5.07 1.42 1.53
CA ALA A 92 -5.07 2.67 2.28
C ALA A 92 -6.41 2.90 2.98
N LYS A 93 -6.35 3.28 4.27
CA LYS A 93 -7.51 3.76 5.02
C LYS A 93 -7.37 5.26 5.23
N VAL A 94 -8.28 6.03 4.61
CA VAL A 94 -8.26 7.49 4.68
C VAL A 94 -9.51 7.97 5.40
N SER A 95 -9.34 8.88 6.34
CA SER A 95 -10.45 9.48 7.07
C SER A 95 -10.27 10.98 7.26
N LEU A 96 -11.38 11.72 7.19
CA LEU A 96 -11.46 13.14 7.49
C LEU A 96 -11.99 13.32 8.91
N LYS A 97 -11.22 14.00 9.77
CA LYS A 97 -11.63 14.33 11.13
C LYS A 97 -11.62 15.83 11.36
N LYS A 98 -12.45 16.30 12.29
CA LYS A 98 -12.57 17.73 12.64
C LYS A 98 -12.73 18.64 11.42
N PHE A 99 -13.40 18.15 10.38
CA PHE A 99 -13.72 18.87 9.13
C PHE A 99 -12.53 19.37 8.30
N SER A 100 -11.27 19.15 8.72
CA SER A 100 -10.09 19.66 7.99
C SER A 100 -8.83 18.82 8.13
N LYS A 101 -8.83 17.79 8.97
CA LYS A 101 -7.67 16.93 9.24
C LYS A 101 -7.80 15.61 8.51
N ILE A 102 -6.82 15.28 7.66
CA ILE A 102 -6.74 14.00 6.96
C ILE A 102 -5.86 13.05 7.75
N TYR A 103 -6.36 11.85 7.96
CA TYR A 103 -5.62 10.72 8.54
C TYR A 103 -5.52 9.62 7.50
N ILE A 104 -4.30 9.24 7.19
CA ILE A 104 -3.96 8.18 6.25
C ILE A 104 -3.26 7.07 7.04
N LYS A 105 -3.84 5.87 7.01
CA LYS A 105 -3.16 4.65 7.44
C LYS A 105 -2.93 3.80 6.21
N ILE A 106 -1.67 3.52 5.91
CA ILE A 106 -1.26 2.78 4.72
C ILE A 106 -0.90 1.35 5.10
N GLU A 107 -1.11 0.43 4.18
CA GLU A 107 -0.55 -0.90 4.18
C GLU A 107 0.30 -1.01 2.93
N GLU A 108 1.61 -1.11 3.12
CA GLU A 108 2.56 -1.14 2.01
C GLU A 108 2.65 -2.55 1.42
N ASN A 109 2.81 -2.61 0.11
CA ASN A 109 3.05 -3.84 -0.64
C ASN A 109 4.56 -4.13 -0.60
N ARG A 110 5.00 -4.75 0.50
CA ARG A 110 6.42 -4.98 0.78
C ARG A 110 7.11 -5.82 -0.28
N PRO A 111 8.41 -5.60 -0.56
CA PRO A 111 9.17 -6.49 -1.42
C PRO A 111 9.33 -7.87 -0.76
N LEU A 112 9.19 -8.93 -1.55
CA LEU A 112 9.48 -10.30 -1.15
C LEU A 112 10.93 -10.67 -1.47
N PHE A 113 11.35 -10.38 -2.71
CA PHE A 113 12.71 -10.64 -3.18
C PHE A 113 12.99 -9.87 -4.48
N TYR A 114 14.25 -9.70 -4.78
CA TYR A 114 14.73 -9.24 -6.09
C TYR A 114 15.09 -10.46 -6.95
N ASN A 115 14.54 -10.54 -8.15
CA ASN A 115 14.82 -11.63 -9.08
C ASN A 115 15.95 -11.22 -10.04
N SER A 116 17.14 -11.77 -9.84
CA SER A 116 18.32 -11.45 -10.67
C SER A 116 18.21 -11.91 -12.13
N SER A 117 17.32 -12.87 -12.42
CA SER A 117 17.16 -13.39 -13.78
C SER A 117 16.41 -12.42 -14.70
N ASN A 118 15.48 -11.63 -14.18
CA ASN A 118 14.71 -10.65 -14.95
C ASN A 118 14.90 -9.19 -14.48
N LEU A 119 15.76 -8.99 -13.47
CA LEU A 119 16.09 -7.67 -12.89
C LEU A 119 14.89 -6.93 -12.32
N LYS A 120 13.96 -7.64 -11.68
CA LYS A 120 12.74 -7.07 -11.09
C LYS A 120 12.59 -7.41 -9.62
N SER A 121 12.03 -6.49 -8.88
CA SER A 121 11.57 -6.75 -7.52
C SER A 121 10.16 -7.33 -7.56
N VAL A 122 9.96 -8.41 -6.82
CA VAL A 122 8.66 -9.08 -6.65
C VAL A 122 8.05 -8.64 -5.33
N LEU A 123 6.83 -8.12 -5.37
CA LEU A 123 6.14 -7.58 -4.22
C LEU A 123 5.23 -8.62 -3.55
N PHE A 124 4.74 -8.30 -2.35
CA PHE A 124 3.92 -9.21 -1.54
C PHE A 124 2.63 -9.66 -2.23
N ASP A 125 1.99 -8.82 -3.05
CA ASP A 125 0.84 -9.23 -3.86
C ASP A 125 1.21 -10.15 -5.04
N GLY A 126 2.50 -10.25 -5.37
CA GLY A 126 3.06 -11.01 -6.49
C GLY A 126 3.27 -10.15 -7.75
N SER A 127 3.01 -8.85 -7.70
CA SER A 127 3.33 -7.94 -8.80
C SER A 127 4.83 -7.70 -8.90
N GLU A 128 5.30 -7.42 -10.13
CA GLU A 128 6.70 -7.10 -10.41
C GLU A 128 6.86 -5.62 -10.70
N VAL A 129 7.98 -5.06 -10.25
CA VAL A 129 8.39 -3.68 -10.50
C VAL A 129 9.86 -3.62 -10.92
N ASP A 130 10.21 -2.62 -11.73
CA ASP A 130 11.58 -2.47 -12.25
C ASP A 130 12.52 -1.83 -11.22
N GLU A 131 11.95 -1.19 -10.18
CA GLU A 131 12.73 -0.58 -9.09
C GLU A 131 13.37 -1.68 -8.23
N TYR A 132 14.65 -1.46 -7.86
CA TYR A 132 15.34 -2.29 -6.89
C TYR A 132 14.96 -1.89 -5.47
N TYR A 133 14.60 -2.87 -4.66
CA TYR A 133 14.39 -2.73 -3.22
C TYR A 133 15.35 -3.64 -2.48
N ASP A 134 15.88 -3.16 -1.36
CA ASP A 134 16.71 -3.94 -0.46
C ASP A 134 15.90 -5.10 0.14
N SER A 135 16.12 -6.27 -0.42
CA SER A 135 15.40 -7.52 -0.09
C SER A 135 16.24 -8.72 -0.53
N ALA A 136 15.87 -9.92 -0.09
CA ALA A 136 16.54 -11.15 -0.52
C ALA A 136 16.68 -11.22 -2.06
N THR A 137 17.83 -11.66 -2.56
CA THR A 137 18.06 -11.82 -4.00
C THR A 137 17.86 -13.28 -4.42
N LEU A 138 16.92 -13.53 -5.32
CA LEU A 138 16.83 -14.83 -6.02
C LEU A 138 17.94 -14.88 -7.07
N ILE A 139 18.96 -15.72 -6.84
CA ILE A 139 20.22 -15.67 -7.59
C ILE A 139 20.25 -16.55 -8.85
N ASN A 140 19.26 -17.43 -9.03
CA ASN A 140 19.20 -18.32 -10.19
C ASN A 140 17.77 -18.51 -10.69
N TYR A 141 17.66 -19.05 -11.90
CA TYR A 141 16.37 -19.34 -12.53
C TYR A 141 15.58 -20.41 -11.76
N VAL A 142 14.30 -20.17 -11.59
CA VAL A 142 13.31 -21.12 -11.07
C VAL A 142 12.34 -21.46 -12.19
N PRO A 143 12.10 -22.76 -12.49
CA PRO A 143 11.11 -23.13 -13.51
C PRO A 143 9.72 -22.57 -13.25
N ASP A 144 9.01 -22.16 -14.29
CA ASP A 144 7.69 -21.51 -14.20
C ASP A 144 6.67 -22.37 -13.44
N THR A 145 6.78 -23.70 -13.57
CA THR A 145 5.93 -24.65 -12.85
C THR A 145 6.07 -24.60 -11.33
N ILE A 146 7.23 -24.12 -10.84
CA ILE A 146 7.56 -24.01 -9.41
C ILE A 146 7.46 -22.54 -8.95
N TYR A 147 7.79 -21.59 -9.84
CA TYR A 147 7.90 -20.19 -9.51
C TYR A 147 6.65 -19.58 -8.85
N SER A 148 5.47 -19.88 -9.38
CA SER A 148 4.20 -19.41 -8.80
C SER A 148 3.99 -19.93 -7.38
N ASN A 149 4.33 -21.19 -7.11
CA ASN A 149 4.25 -21.81 -5.79
C ASN A 149 5.30 -21.22 -4.84
N PHE A 150 6.50 -20.95 -5.34
CA PHE A 150 7.57 -20.28 -4.59
C PHE A 150 7.13 -18.89 -4.10
N VAL A 151 6.66 -18.01 -5.00
CA VAL A 151 6.15 -16.69 -4.64
C VAL A 151 5.03 -16.78 -3.61
N LYS A 152 4.08 -17.72 -3.80
CA LYS A 152 2.98 -17.94 -2.86
C LYS A 152 3.46 -18.40 -1.49
N SER A 153 4.46 -19.26 -1.47
CA SER A 153 5.02 -19.81 -0.23
C SER A 153 5.79 -18.76 0.55
N LEU A 154 6.59 -17.89 -0.11
CA LEU A 154 7.30 -16.80 0.55
C LEU A 154 6.39 -15.81 1.29
N LYS A 155 5.14 -15.65 0.86
CA LYS A 155 4.15 -14.82 1.57
C LYS A 155 3.83 -15.31 2.99
N LYS A 156 4.11 -16.57 3.28
CA LYS A 156 3.90 -17.18 4.60
C LYS A 156 5.08 -16.99 5.54
N VAL A 157 6.22 -16.55 5.02
CA VAL A 157 7.40 -16.23 5.82
C VAL A 157 7.21 -14.90 6.52
N ASN A 158 7.46 -14.88 7.83
CA ASN A 158 7.43 -13.67 8.62
C ASN A 158 8.42 -12.64 8.08
N GLU A 159 8.02 -11.37 8.07
CA GLU A 159 8.85 -10.28 7.55
C GLU A 159 10.20 -10.18 8.27
N GLU A 160 10.21 -10.38 9.59
CA GLU A 160 11.43 -10.36 10.41
C GLU A 160 12.46 -11.40 9.94
N VAL A 161 12.00 -12.61 9.61
CA VAL A 161 12.86 -13.70 9.11
C VAL A 161 13.26 -13.45 7.67
N LEU A 162 12.32 -13.00 6.83
CA LEU A 162 12.60 -12.74 5.41
C LEU A 162 13.63 -11.62 5.24
N ASN A 163 13.60 -10.59 6.08
CA ASN A 163 14.57 -9.50 6.09
C ASN A 163 16.00 -9.94 6.50
N ARG A 164 16.15 -11.13 7.07
CA ARG A 164 17.45 -11.75 7.37
C ARG A 164 17.97 -12.66 6.27
N VAL A 165 17.20 -12.87 5.22
CA VAL A 165 17.64 -13.62 4.04
C VAL A 165 18.37 -12.70 3.11
N SER A 166 19.64 -12.99 2.81
CA SER A 166 20.43 -12.23 1.84
C SER A 166 20.20 -12.74 0.43
N GLU A 167 20.27 -14.07 0.24
CA GLU A 167 20.13 -14.69 -1.06
C GLU A 167 19.26 -15.94 -0.98
N ILE A 168 18.56 -16.21 -2.07
CA ILE A 168 17.75 -17.43 -2.26
C ILE A 168 18.24 -18.13 -3.52
N LYS A 169 18.54 -19.42 -3.41
CA LYS A 169 18.92 -20.26 -4.52
C LYS A 169 17.91 -21.40 -4.69
N TYR A 170 17.37 -21.57 -5.88
CA TYR A 170 16.67 -22.80 -6.24
C TYR A 170 17.68 -23.94 -6.36
N ASP A 171 17.58 -24.97 -5.53
CA ASP A 171 18.56 -26.02 -5.34
C ASP A 171 17.89 -27.41 -5.22
N PRO A 172 17.17 -27.87 -6.29
CA PRO A 172 16.47 -29.14 -6.29
C PRO A 172 17.44 -30.33 -6.18
N ASN A 173 16.92 -31.45 -5.72
CA ASN A 173 17.63 -32.73 -5.74
C ASN A 173 16.70 -33.83 -6.29
N ASP A 174 17.20 -35.06 -6.36
CA ASP A 174 16.46 -36.22 -6.92
C ASP A 174 15.19 -36.59 -6.12
N VAL A 175 15.09 -36.15 -4.86
CA VAL A 175 13.97 -36.44 -3.95
C VAL A 175 12.97 -35.31 -3.90
N ASP A 176 13.45 -34.06 -4.02
CA ASP A 176 12.64 -32.83 -3.82
C ASP A 176 12.94 -31.79 -4.91
N SER A 177 12.01 -31.66 -5.83
CA SER A 177 12.05 -30.66 -6.90
C SER A 177 11.69 -29.25 -6.44
N GLU A 178 11.12 -29.08 -5.24
CA GLU A 178 10.73 -27.78 -4.67
C GLU A 178 11.67 -27.32 -3.55
N ARG A 179 12.90 -27.82 -3.54
CA ARG A 179 13.93 -27.49 -2.55
C ARG A 179 14.65 -26.20 -2.90
N PHE A 180 14.89 -25.39 -1.87
CA PHE A 180 15.61 -24.13 -1.93
C PHE A 180 16.68 -24.04 -0.85
N LEU A 181 17.73 -23.26 -1.12
CA LEU A 181 18.76 -22.86 -0.17
C LEU A 181 18.59 -21.35 0.10
N PHE A 182 18.41 -20.99 1.37
CA PHE A 182 18.40 -19.62 1.84
C PHE A 182 19.72 -19.31 2.53
N MET A 183 20.39 -18.25 2.12
CA MET A 183 21.60 -17.71 2.71
C MET A 183 21.22 -16.56 3.62
N MET A 184 21.55 -16.68 4.90
CA MET A 184 21.10 -15.73 5.92
C MET A 184 22.17 -14.64 6.14
N ASP A 185 21.73 -13.46 6.59
CA ASP A 185 22.59 -12.30 6.86
C ASP A 185 23.65 -12.55 7.94
N ASP A 186 23.40 -13.53 8.80
CA ASP A 186 24.32 -13.92 9.86
C ASP A 186 25.33 -14.99 9.43
N GLY A 187 25.35 -15.38 8.16
CA GLY A 187 26.28 -16.36 7.60
C GLY A 187 25.87 -17.81 7.77
N ASN A 188 24.65 -18.08 8.21
CA ASN A 188 24.07 -19.42 8.21
C ASN A 188 23.36 -19.72 6.87
N TYR A 189 23.10 -21.01 6.66
CA TYR A 189 22.37 -21.52 5.50
C TYR A 189 21.14 -22.30 5.97
N VAL A 190 20.06 -22.22 5.19
CA VAL A 190 18.83 -22.98 5.48
C VAL A 190 18.39 -23.73 4.23
N TYR A 191 18.41 -25.07 4.27
CA TYR A 191 17.74 -25.87 3.26
C TYR A 191 16.26 -26.06 3.64
N ILE A 192 15.37 -25.77 2.69
CA ILE A 192 13.94 -25.82 2.91
C ILE A 192 13.20 -26.25 1.64
N THR A 193 12.07 -26.92 1.80
CA THR A 193 11.13 -27.21 0.72
C THR A 193 9.87 -26.35 0.85
N LEU A 194 9.22 -26.03 -0.26
CA LEU A 194 8.09 -25.09 -0.27
C LEU A 194 6.92 -25.52 0.59
N ASN A 195 6.68 -26.83 0.73
CA ASN A 195 5.59 -27.35 1.57
C ASN A 195 5.84 -27.18 3.09
N LYS A 196 7.10 -26.95 3.50
CA LYS A 196 7.52 -26.74 4.89
C LYS A 196 8.04 -25.32 5.14
N ILE A 197 7.81 -24.40 4.21
CA ILE A 197 8.44 -23.05 4.26
C ILE A 197 8.12 -22.29 5.55
N GLU A 198 6.97 -22.53 6.16
CA GLU A 198 6.57 -21.90 7.41
C GLU A 198 7.47 -22.24 8.60
N ASN A 199 8.21 -23.37 8.55
CA ASN A 199 9.14 -23.78 9.61
C ASN A 199 10.31 -22.78 9.76
N ILE A 200 10.66 -22.03 8.70
CA ILE A 200 11.71 -21.01 8.78
C ILE A 200 11.34 -19.85 9.72
N ASN A 201 10.06 -19.68 10.01
CA ASN A 201 9.61 -18.63 10.94
C ASN A 201 10.18 -18.82 12.36
N ASN A 202 10.62 -20.04 12.71
CA ASN A 202 11.29 -20.35 13.95
C ASN A 202 12.81 -20.13 13.92
N TYR A 203 13.37 -19.69 12.78
CA TYR A 203 14.80 -19.55 12.55
C TYR A 203 15.53 -18.82 13.69
N ILE A 204 15.02 -17.65 14.06
CA ILE A 204 15.64 -16.78 15.08
C ILE A 204 15.73 -17.52 16.42
N ASP A 205 14.71 -18.25 16.82
CA ASP A 205 14.68 -18.97 18.08
C ASP A 205 15.56 -20.24 18.04
N ILE A 206 15.62 -20.88 16.87
CA ILE A 206 16.51 -22.06 16.68
C ILE A 206 17.97 -21.63 16.82
N ILE A 207 18.40 -20.57 16.11
CA ILE A 207 19.81 -20.15 16.04
C ILE A 207 20.33 -19.62 17.40
N LYS A 208 19.49 -19.04 18.23
CA LYS A 208 19.85 -18.62 19.60
C LYS A 208 20.47 -19.76 20.45
N ASN A 209 20.12 -21.01 20.16
CA ASN A 209 20.60 -22.18 20.93
C ASN A 209 22.01 -22.64 20.53
N PHE A 210 22.64 -22.02 19.53
CA PHE A 210 23.93 -22.47 18.98
C PHE A 210 25.11 -21.52 19.22
N ASP A 211 24.98 -20.59 20.18
CA ASP A 211 26.08 -19.71 20.67
C ASP A 211 26.87 -19.05 19.55
N SER A 212 26.19 -18.47 18.55
CA SER A 212 26.79 -17.81 17.39
C SER A 212 27.64 -18.72 16.47
N LYS A 213 27.60 -20.04 16.64
CA LYS A 213 28.21 -20.97 15.66
C LYS A 213 27.49 -20.89 14.33
N LYS A 214 28.28 -20.97 13.25
CA LYS A 214 27.74 -20.95 11.88
C LYS A 214 27.48 -22.37 11.41
N GLY A 215 26.44 -22.53 10.60
CA GLY A 215 26.05 -23.85 10.14
C GLY A 215 24.99 -23.86 9.07
N ILE A 216 24.50 -25.06 8.85
CA ILE A 216 23.42 -25.33 7.91
C ILE A 216 22.22 -25.88 8.70
N LEU A 217 21.12 -25.19 8.62
CA LEU A 217 19.84 -25.65 9.16
C LEU A 217 19.08 -26.41 8.05
N TYR A 218 18.78 -27.66 8.31
CA TYR A 218 18.02 -28.53 7.40
C TYR A 218 16.55 -28.56 7.87
N LEU A 219 15.66 -27.94 7.10
CA LEU A 219 14.20 -27.97 7.29
C LEU A 219 13.49 -28.75 6.17
N ASP A 220 14.23 -29.19 5.16
CA ASP A 220 13.76 -29.99 4.04
C ASP A 220 13.57 -31.48 4.45
N SER A 221 14.58 -32.10 5.01
CA SER A 221 14.65 -33.56 5.30
C SER A 221 14.52 -33.89 6.77
N GLY A 222 14.55 -32.90 7.65
CA GLY A 222 14.45 -33.03 9.10
C GLY A 222 14.42 -31.66 9.75
N GLU A 223 14.64 -31.61 11.05
CA GLU A 223 14.82 -30.33 11.79
C GLU A 223 16.10 -30.44 12.60
N TYR A 224 17.25 -30.27 11.93
CA TYR A 224 18.55 -30.35 12.58
C TYR A 224 19.50 -29.28 12.05
N PHE A 225 20.42 -28.84 12.92
CA PHE A 225 21.47 -27.89 12.60
C PHE A 225 22.82 -28.57 12.55
N LYS A 226 23.52 -28.46 11.44
CA LYS A 226 24.89 -28.98 11.25
C LYS A 226 25.86 -27.79 11.34
N ILE A 227 26.70 -27.78 12.36
CA ILE A 227 27.75 -26.78 12.53
C ILE A 227 28.79 -27.01 11.42
N LEU A 228 29.25 -25.91 10.82
CA LEU A 228 30.38 -25.90 9.89
C LEU A 228 31.66 -25.82 10.72
N ASP A 229 32.56 -26.79 10.54
CA ASP A 229 33.91 -26.73 11.08
C ASP A 229 34.68 -25.65 10.31
N ASN A 230 35.24 -24.66 11.03
CA ASN A 230 36.08 -23.62 10.47
C ASN A 230 37.45 -24.14 10.08
#